data_e2add3aa197ffb0c60bfcb78a269cf65
#
_entry.id   e2add3aa197ffb0c60bfcb78a269cf65
#
_cell.length_a   1.000
_cell.length_b   1.000
_cell.length_c   1.000
_cell.angle_alpha   90.00
_cell.angle_beta   90.00
_cell.angle_gamma   90.00
#
_symmetry.space_group_name_H-M   'P 1'
#
loop_
_entity.id
_entity.type
_entity.pdbx_description
1 polymer ?
#
loop_
_entity_poly.entity_id
_entity_poly.type
_entity_poly.pdbx_seq_one_letter_code
_entity_poly.pdbx_strand_id
1 'polypeptide(L)'
;MRPRLPLLLILLAAIPAPSAAQGRVERGLAISPEAAVRVFNLAGTVRVTAWDRDSIAVTASVPKGGGSFYFGGSAAAVKMSVEPPPGIATVPGSVIELKVPPRTRVWVKTESAEILVGGLTGSVDLSTVSGRIWVEGRLRQLAAESMDGSVQVDGDNALVRLRSASGTLVLRGTAEDATLTTVSGTVAVGARRLGRGRFESVSGGISFKSGLAPGGSFTFESHSGDIELRLSPSADAALDLTAVEGRVVNEYSDQPVRAGRNGKGQVLSLFRGQGAADVVARTFKGTITVLAQTIP
;
A
#
# COMPACT_ATOMS: atom_id res chain seq x y z
N MET A 1 15.64 66.74 46.48
CA MET A 1 15.60 65.30 46.18
C MET A 1 14.31 65.00 45.42
N ARG A 2 14.40 64.67 44.14
CA ARG A 2 13.24 64.28 43.33
C ARG A 2 13.36 62.78 43.05
N PRO A 3 12.33 61.95 43.24
CA PRO A 3 12.39 60.51 42.94
C PRO A 3 12.26 60.31 41.44
N ARG A 4 13.19 59.48 40.90
CA ARG A 4 13.14 58.94 39.53
C ARG A 4 12.22 57.71 39.51
N LEU A 5 11.12 57.78 38.74
CA LEU A 5 10.30 56.60 38.39
C LEU A 5 11.05 55.76 37.36
N PRO A 6 11.07 54.44 37.51
CA PRO A 6 11.57 53.56 36.46
C PRO A 6 10.52 53.39 35.36
N LEU A 7 10.96 53.59 34.10
CA LEU A 7 10.18 53.36 32.88
C LEU A 7 10.08 51.83 32.67
N LEU A 8 8.93 51.25 32.89
CA LEU A 8 8.68 49.82 32.61
C LEU A 8 8.42 49.66 31.10
N LEU A 9 9.42 49.08 30.39
CA LEU A 9 9.32 48.73 28.97
C LEU A 9 8.47 47.44 28.85
N ILE A 10 7.21 47.57 28.44
CA ILE A 10 6.34 46.39 28.16
C ILE A 10 6.74 45.90 26.76
N LEU A 11 7.46 44.77 26.74
CA LEU A 11 7.78 44.02 25.50
C LEU A 11 6.49 43.31 25.06
N LEU A 12 5.82 43.87 24.06
CA LEU A 12 4.66 43.25 23.41
C LEU A 12 5.17 42.07 22.56
N ALA A 13 5.08 40.86 23.08
CA ALA A 13 5.33 39.65 22.32
C ALA A 13 4.28 39.54 21.19
N ALA A 14 4.70 39.71 19.95
CA ALA A 14 3.86 39.48 18.78
C ALA A 14 3.55 37.97 18.72
N ILE A 15 2.33 37.59 19.07
CA ILE A 15 1.79 36.25 18.83
C ILE A 15 1.68 36.11 17.31
N PRO A 16 2.34 35.13 16.65
CA PRO A 16 2.14 34.93 15.22
C PRO A 16 0.67 34.54 15.02
N ALA A 17 -0.06 35.36 14.27
CA ALA A 17 -1.41 35.03 13.85
C ALA A 17 -1.36 33.75 13.02
N PRO A 18 -2.28 32.78 13.24
CA PRO A 18 -2.36 31.62 12.39
C PRO A 18 -2.59 32.07 10.96
N SER A 19 -1.71 31.67 10.06
CA SER A 19 -1.84 31.90 8.62
C SER A 19 -3.22 31.39 8.19
N ALA A 20 -4.11 32.30 7.82
CA ALA A 20 -5.45 31.96 7.37
C ALA A 20 -5.32 31.07 6.12
N ALA A 21 -5.60 29.77 6.26
CA ALA A 21 -5.72 28.86 5.15
C ALA A 21 -6.84 29.36 4.25
N GLN A 22 -6.48 29.96 3.12
CA GLN A 22 -7.44 30.43 2.14
C GLN A 22 -8.17 29.22 1.57
N GLY A 23 -9.46 29.07 1.87
CA GLY A 23 -10.31 28.06 1.26
C GLY A 23 -10.51 26.77 2.05
N ARG A 24 -10.55 26.79 3.39
CA ARG A 24 -11.04 25.64 4.16
C ARG A 24 -12.56 25.50 3.99
N VAL A 25 -12.99 24.35 3.49
CA VAL A 25 -14.38 24.02 3.24
C VAL A 25 -14.75 22.80 4.07
N GLU A 26 -15.84 22.87 4.81
CA GLU A 26 -16.40 21.73 5.55
C GLU A 26 -17.75 21.36 4.94
N ARG A 27 -17.96 20.09 4.66
CA ARG A 27 -19.20 19.54 4.11
C ARG A 27 -19.55 18.23 4.81
N GLY A 28 -20.84 17.92 4.84
CA GLY A 28 -21.36 16.65 5.37
C GLY A 28 -22.63 16.24 4.66
N LEU A 29 -22.87 14.95 4.63
CA LEU A 29 -24.09 14.36 4.05
C LEU A 29 -24.37 13.03 4.76
N ALA A 30 -25.63 12.76 5.07
CA ALA A 30 -26.05 11.42 5.50
C ALA A 30 -25.90 10.44 4.32
N ILE A 31 -25.20 9.33 4.55
CA ILE A 31 -24.97 8.31 3.50
C ILE A 31 -25.25 6.91 4.05
N SER A 32 -25.54 6.00 3.13
CA SER A 32 -25.64 4.58 3.45
C SER A 32 -24.29 4.03 3.95
N PRO A 33 -24.25 3.08 4.90
CA PRO A 33 -23.04 2.42 5.36
C PRO A 33 -22.17 1.83 4.23
N GLU A 34 -22.77 1.47 3.10
CA GLU A 34 -22.09 0.89 1.93
C GLU A 34 -22.07 1.84 0.71
N ALA A 35 -22.26 3.14 0.95
CA ALA A 35 -22.23 4.14 -0.11
C ALA A 35 -20.91 4.09 -0.91
N ALA A 36 -20.98 4.53 -2.16
CA ALA A 36 -19.81 4.70 -3.01
C ALA A 36 -19.25 6.13 -2.86
N VAL A 37 -18.00 6.27 -2.47
CA VAL A 37 -17.32 7.56 -2.32
C VAL A 37 -16.17 7.66 -3.32
N ARG A 38 -16.20 8.68 -4.18
CA ARG A 38 -15.16 8.94 -5.19
C ARG A 38 -14.45 10.25 -4.89
N VAL A 39 -13.12 10.19 -4.83
CA VAL A 39 -12.26 11.34 -4.54
C VAL A 39 -11.25 11.53 -5.67
N PHE A 40 -11.15 12.77 -6.15
CA PHE A 40 -10.14 13.19 -7.12
C PHE A 40 -9.33 14.34 -6.54
N ASN A 41 -8.02 14.19 -6.49
CA ASN A 41 -7.11 15.25 -6.05
C ASN A 41 -5.79 15.13 -6.81
N LEU A 42 -5.34 16.19 -7.47
CA LEU A 42 -4.10 16.13 -8.24
C LEU A 42 -2.88 16.00 -7.34
N ALA A 43 -2.73 16.91 -6.37
CA ALA A 43 -1.55 17.00 -5.52
C ALA A 43 -1.90 17.26 -4.06
N GLY A 44 -1.01 16.90 -3.13
CA GLY A 44 -1.19 17.14 -1.70
C GLY A 44 -1.50 15.88 -0.92
N THR A 45 -2.63 15.83 -0.20
CA THR A 45 -2.98 14.69 0.67
C THR A 45 -4.46 14.37 0.60
N VAL A 46 -4.80 13.09 0.51
CA VAL A 46 -6.15 12.56 0.72
C VAL A 46 -6.11 11.60 1.90
N ARG A 47 -6.81 11.93 2.97
CA ARG A 47 -6.93 11.09 4.17
C ARG A 47 -8.36 10.59 4.32
N VAL A 48 -8.53 9.28 4.35
CA VAL A 48 -9.83 8.62 4.56
C VAL A 48 -9.78 7.87 5.89
N THR A 49 -10.70 8.17 6.78
CA THR A 49 -10.79 7.53 8.09
C THR A 49 -12.19 6.99 8.33
N ALA A 50 -12.30 5.80 8.85
CA ALA A 50 -13.59 5.26 9.27
C ALA A 50 -14.10 5.93 10.54
N TRP A 51 -15.43 6.08 10.66
CA TRP A 51 -16.12 6.48 11.89
C TRP A 51 -17.46 5.76 12.04
N ASP A 52 -17.97 5.75 13.24
CA ASP A 52 -19.23 5.06 13.56
C ASP A 52 -20.44 6.02 13.43
N ARG A 53 -20.67 6.50 12.19
CA ARG A 53 -21.84 7.32 11.84
C ARG A 53 -22.25 7.05 10.40
N ASP A 54 -23.56 7.00 10.13
CA ASP A 54 -24.13 6.86 8.78
C ASP A 54 -24.11 8.20 8.03
N SER A 55 -22.93 8.78 7.92
CA SER A 55 -22.70 10.05 7.24
C SER A 55 -21.27 10.16 6.75
N ILE A 56 -21.03 11.04 5.80
CA ILE A 56 -19.71 11.50 5.40
C ILE A 56 -19.48 12.91 5.96
N ALA A 57 -18.31 13.15 6.52
CA ALA A 57 -17.82 14.49 6.82
C ALA A 57 -16.52 14.72 6.07
N VAL A 58 -16.39 15.88 5.45
CA VAL A 58 -15.24 16.26 4.64
C VAL A 58 -14.74 17.63 5.07
N THR A 59 -13.43 17.72 5.28
CA THR A 59 -12.70 18.97 5.41
C THR A 59 -11.73 19.06 4.22
N ALA A 60 -11.87 20.08 3.40
CA ALA A 60 -10.95 20.34 2.29
C ALA A 60 -10.24 21.69 2.51
N SER A 61 -8.92 21.68 2.35
CA SER A 61 -8.10 22.89 2.35
C SER A 61 -7.45 23.01 0.99
N VAL A 62 -7.90 24.01 0.20
CA VAL A 62 -7.38 24.28 -1.13
C VAL A 62 -6.61 25.60 -1.09
N PRO A 63 -5.28 25.59 -1.32
CA PRO A 63 -4.49 26.81 -1.32
C PRO A 63 -4.81 27.69 -2.52
N LYS A 64 -4.39 28.95 -2.46
CA LYS A 64 -4.54 29.89 -3.58
C LYS A 64 -3.87 29.33 -4.83
N GLY A 65 -4.60 29.30 -5.95
CA GLY A 65 -4.13 28.68 -7.20
C GLY A 65 -4.27 27.17 -7.26
N GLY A 66 -4.75 26.51 -6.19
CA GLY A 66 -4.98 25.05 -6.15
C GLY A 66 -6.24 24.57 -6.88
N GLY A 67 -7.11 25.50 -7.30
CA GLY A 67 -8.35 25.18 -8.01
C GLY A 67 -9.61 25.34 -7.17
N SER A 68 -10.68 24.66 -7.58
CA SER A 68 -11.98 24.70 -6.91
C SER A 68 -12.34 23.33 -6.32
N PHE A 69 -12.89 23.35 -5.11
CA PHE A 69 -13.38 22.12 -4.46
C PHE A 69 -14.85 21.88 -4.81
N TYR A 70 -15.14 20.69 -5.30
CA TYR A 70 -16.49 20.20 -5.55
C TYR A 70 -16.85 19.10 -4.56
N PHE A 71 -18.08 19.11 -4.04
CA PHE A 71 -18.66 18.07 -3.22
C PHE A 71 -20.15 17.93 -3.58
N GLY A 72 -20.59 16.73 -3.92
CA GLY A 72 -21.97 16.47 -4.25
C GLY A 72 -22.31 14.99 -4.36
N GLY A 73 -23.59 14.68 -4.39
CA GLY A 73 -24.07 13.32 -4.52
C GLY A 73 -25.35 13.05 -3.76
N SER A 74 -25.57 11.79 -3.42
CA SER A 74 -26.75 11.26 -2.72
C SER A 74 -26.33 10.36 -1.55
N ALA A 75 -27.30 9.85 -0.81
CA ALA A 75 -27.06 8.87 0.25
C ALA A 75 -26.36 7.58 -0.24
N ALA A 76 -26.48 7.21 -1.51
CA ALA A 76 -25.86 6.01 -2.08
C ALA A 76 -24.49 6.27 -2.72
N ALA A 77 -24.23 7.50 -3.20
CA ALA A 77 -23.01 7.82 -3.91
C ALA A 77 -22.63 9.30 -3.74
N VAL A 78 -21.36 9.54 -3.38
CA VAL A 78 -20.78 10.87 -3.20
C VAL A 78 -19.55 11.01 -4.08
N LYS A 79 -19.42 12.17 -4.73
CA LYS A 79 -18.22 12.56 -5.48
C LYS A 79 -17.65 13.83 -4.87
N MET A 80 -16.33 13.89 -4.78
CA MET A 80 -15.59 15.11 -4.46
C MET A 80 -14.35 15.21 -5.33
N SER A 81 -13.98 16.44 -5.68
CA SER A 81 -12.81 16.70 -6.51
C SER A 81 -12.23 18.08 -6.19
N VAL A 82 -10.91 18.18 -6.34
CA VAL A 82 -10.25 19.47 -6.51
C VAL A 82 -9.92 19.60 -8.01
N GLU A 83 -10.59 20.54 -8.67
CA GLU A 83 -10.42 20.78 -10.10
C GLU A 83 -9.42 21.91 -10.30
N PRO A 84 -8.29 21.68 -11.00
CA PRO A 84 -7.29 22.71 -11.23
C PRO A 84 -7.84 23.86 -12.10
N PRO A 85 -7.27 25.04 -12.03
CA PRO A 85 -7.59 26.11 -12.97
C PRO A 85 -7.26 25.69 -14.41
N PRO A 86 -8.04 26.11 -15.41
CA PRO A 86 -7.77 25.77 -16.82
C PRO A 86 -6.36 26.14 -17.25
N GLY A 87 -5.65 25.21 -17.91
CA GLY A 87 -4.31 25.43 -18.47
C GLY A 87 -3.16 25.38 -17.44
N ILE A 88 -3.43 25.07 -16.19
CA ILE A 88 -2.40 24.93 -15.14
C ILE A 88 -2.07 23.45 -14.96
N ALA A 89 -0.86 23.05 -15.34
CA ALA A 89 -0.38 21.67 -15.20
C ALA A 89 0.12 21.33 -13.80
N THR A 90 0.63 22.31 -13.05
CA THR A 90 1.15 22.08 -11.69
C THR A 90 0.38 22.98 -10.72
N VAL A 91 -0.27 22.36 -9.75
CA VAL A 91 -1.06 23.06 -8.73
C VAL A 91 -0.45 22.85 -7.34
N PRO A 92 -0.61 23.84 -6.43
CA PRO A 92 -0.27 23.64 -5.03
C PRO A 92 -1.08 22.48 -4.42
N GLY A 93 -0.45 21.69 -3.56
CA GLY A 93 -1.08 20.54 -2.93
C GLY A 93 -2.27 20.90 -2.05
N SER A 94 -3.40 20.25 -2.29
CA SER A 94 -4.62 20.37 -1.49
C SER A 94 -4.69 19.27 -0.45
N VAL A 95 -5.34 19.55 0.69
CA VAL A 95 -5.58 18.54 1.72
C VAL A 95 -7.07 18.23 1.78
N ILE A 96 -7.43 16.97 1.57
CA ILE A 96 -8.80 16.46 1.72
C ILE A 96 -8.80 15.42 2.84
N GLU A 97 -9.51 15.71 3.92
CA GLU A 97 -9.74 14.78 5.01
C GLU A 97 -11.20 14.39 5.03
N LEU A 98 -11.49 13.10 4.98
CA LEU A 98 -12.84 12.61 5.01
C LEU A 98 -13.02 11.51 6.06
N LYS A 99 -14.18 11.51 6.72
CA LYS A 99 -14.64 10.46 7.62
C LYS A 99 -15.86 9.81 7.02
N VAL A 100 -15.87 8.48 6.95
CA VAL A 100 -16.93 7.69 6.30
C VAL A 100 -17.29 6.46 7.13
N PRO A 101 -18.47 5.86 6.97
CA PRO A 101 -18.79 4.58 7.61
C PRO A 101 -17.77 3.50 7.23
N PRO A 102 -17.49 2.52 8.13
CA PRO A 102 -16.44 1.53 7.89
C PRO A 102 -16.63 0.68 6.63
N ARG A 103 -17.88 0.37 6.24
CA ARG A 103 -18.20 -0.47 5.08
C ARG A 103 -18.31 0.27 3.74
N THR A 104 -18.05 1.58 3.74
CA THR A 104 -18.06 2.42 2.53
C THR A 104 -17.13 1.87 1.46
N ARG A 105 -17.57 1.95 0.20
CA ARG A 105 -16.72 1.67 -0.96
C ARG A 105 -16.03 2.95 -1.38
N VAL A 106 -14.72 3.00 -1.24
CA VAL A 106 -13.91 4.20 -1.48
C VAL A 106 -13.07 4.03 -2.74
N TRP A 107 -13.13 5.01 -3.61
CA TRP A 107 -12.28 5.12 -4.78
C TRP A 107 -11.57 6.48 -4.76
N VAL A 108 -10.23 6.45 -4.79
CA VAL A 108 -9.37 7.65 -4.78
C VAL A 108 -8.45 7.64 -5.98
N LYS A 109 -8.47 8.72 -6.75
CA LYS A 109 -7.52 8.92 -7.84
C LYS A 109 -6.76 10.22 -7.64
N THR A 110 -5.44 10.15 -7.72
CA THR A 110 -4.54 11.29 -7.59
C THR A 110 -3.45 11.25 -8.66
N GLU A 111 -2.70 12.33 -8.79
CA GLU A 111 -1.48 12.36 -9.59
C GLU A 111 -0.24 12.27 -8.70
N SER A 112 -0.08 13.21 -7.77
CA SER A 112 1.07 13.26 -6.85
C SER A 112 0.67 13.41 -5.38
N ALA A 113 -0.63 13.29 -5.04
CA ALA A 113 -1.08 13.36 -3.67
C ALA A 113 -0.80 12.05 -2.91
N GLU A 114 -0.42 12.20 -1.65
CA GLU A 114 -0.35 11.09 -0.71
C GLU A 114 -1.77 10.61 -0.37
N ILE A 115 -1.98 9.29 -0.34
CA ILE A 115 -3.25 8.67 0.01
C ILE A 115 -3.07 7.88 1.31
N LEU A 116 -3.85 8.23 2.33
CA LEU A 116 -3.85 7.61 3.65
C LEU A 116 -5.25 7.07 3.94
N VAL A 117 -5.38 5.77 4.17
CA VAL A 117 -6.67 5.11 4.45
C VAL A 117 -6.58 4.35 5.75
N GLY A 118 -7.50 4.62 6.69
CA GLY A 118 -7.52 3.99 8.01
C GLY A 118 -8.90 3.49 8.45
N GLY A 119 -8.93 2.29 9.07
CA GLY A 119 -10.10 1.76 9.78
C GLY A 119 -11.25 1.24 8.93
N LEU A 120 -11.15 1.22 7.60
CA LEU A 120 -12.19 0.71 6.71
C LEU A 120 -12.27 -0.83 6.72
N THR A 121 -13.48 -1.35 6.46
CA THR A 121 -13.76 -2.78 6.30
C THR A 121 -14.42 -3.11 4.95
N GLY A 122 -14.77 -2.09 4.17
CA GLY A 122 -15.38 -2.21 2.85
C GLY A 122 -14.40 -2.56 1.74
N SER A 123 -14.65 -2.01 0.56
CA SER A 123 -13.77 -2.15 -0.61
C SER A 123 -13.11 -0.82 -0.93
N VAL A 124 -11.82 -0.86 -1.24
CA VAL A 124 -11.01 0.33 -1.49
C VAL A 124 -10.23 0.16 -2.79
N ASP A 125 -10.29 1.19 -3.65
CA ASP A 125 -9.56 1.26 -4.92
C ASP A 125 -8.78 2.59 -4.97
N LEU A 126 -7.46 2.52 -5.03
CA LEU A 126 -6.56 3.66 -4.93
C LEU A 126 -5.64 3.71 -6.14
N SER A 127 -5.54 4.87 -6.76
CA SER A 127 -4.66 5.07 -7.91
C SER A 127 -3.92 6.40 -7.78
N THR A 128 -2.60 6.37 -7.96
CA THR A 128 -1.74 7.55 -8.02
C THR A 128 -0.65 7.38 -9.07
N VAL A 129 -0.08 8.48 -9.54
CA VAL A 129 1.11 8.41 -10.38
C VAL A 129 2.36 8.33 -9.51
N SER A 130 2.58 9.27 -8.60
CA SER A 130 3.84 9.37 -7.83
C SER A 130 3.65 9.48 -6.31
N GLY A 131 2.42 9.67 -5.82
CA GLY A 131 2.13 9.79 -4.39
C GLY A 131 2.29 8.46 -3.64
N ARG A 132 2.64 8.55 -2.36
CA ARG A 132 2.65 7.38 -1.49
C ARG A 132 1.22 6.95 -1.16
N ILE A 133 0.97 5.64 -1.13
CA ILE A 133 -0.27 5.04 -0.65
C ILE A 133 0.03 4.28 0.65
N TRP A 134 -0.70 4.60 1.71
CA TRP A 134 -0.68 3.88 2.97
C TRP A 134 -2.08 3.47 3.38
N VAL A 135 -2.27 2.18 3.60
CA VAL A 135 -3.55 1.59 3.99
C VAL A 135 -3.37 0.80 5.27
N GLU A 136 -4.21 1.11 6.25
CA GLU A 136 -4.29 0.35 7.50
C GLU A 136 -5.74 -0.06 7.74
N GLY A 137 -6.03 -1.37 7.87
CA GLY A 137 -7.40 -1.81 8.09
C GLY A 137 -7.64 -3.31 7.93
N ARG A 138 -8.94 -3.65 7.84
CA ARG A 138 -9.43 -5.03 7.63
C ARG A 138 -10.35 -5.07 6.43
N LEU A 139 -9.79 -4.82 5.27
CA LEU A 139 -10.57 -4.63 4.04
C LEU A 139 -11.03 -5.98 3.46
N ARG A 140 -12.27 -5.99 2.99
CA ARG A 140 -12.77 -7.10 2.17
C ARG A 140 -12.04 -7.16 0.82
N GLN A 141 -11.77 -5.99 0.22
CA GLN A 141 -11.05 -5.90 -1.04
C GLN A 141 -10.24 -4.61 -1.08
N LEU A 142 -8.97 -4.74 -1.43
CA LEU A 142 -8.07 -3.63 -1.69
C LEU A 142 -7.44 -3.79 -3.08
N ALA A 143 -7.58 -2.75 -3.90
CA ALA A 143 -6.77 -2.55 -5.08
C ALA A 143 -6.00 -1.24 -4.93
N ALA A 144 -4.69 -1.25 -5.14
CA ALA A 144 -3.87 -0.05 -5.10
C ALA A 144 -2.84 -0.07 -6.23
N GLU A 145 -2.82 1.01 -7.00
CA GLU A 145 -1.92 1.20 -8.13
C GLU A 145 -1.10 2.47 -7.98
N SER A 146 0.20 2.39 -8.27
CA SER A 146 1.06 3.55 -8.42
C SER A 146 2.00 3.37 -9.61
N MET A 147 2.44 4.45 -10.26
CA MET A 147 3.56 4.33 -11.21
C MET A 147 4.89 4.32 -10.44
N ASP A 148 5.17 5.38 -9.69
CA ASP A 148 6.47 5.57 -9.03
C ASP A 148 6.38 5.60 -7.49
N GLY A 149 5.19 5.82 -6.93
CA GLY A 149 4.98 5.90 -5.49
C GLY A 149 5.00 4.52 -4.81
N SER A 150 5.42 4.51 -3.56
CA SER A 150 5.35 3.31 -2.73
C SER A 150 3.92 3.02 -2.26
N VAL A 151 3.59 1.73 -2.17
CA VAL A 151 2.31 1.26 -1.62
C VAL A 151 2.59 0.38 -0.42
N GLN A 152 2.10 0.79 0.74
CA GLN A 152 2.21 0.04 1.98
C GLN A 152 0.82 -0.31 2.52
N VAL A 153 0.64 -1.58 2.85
CA VAL A 153 -0.60 -2.13 3.38
C VAL A 153 -0.31 -2.87 4.68
N ASP A 154 -0.95 -2.45 5.75
CA ASP A 154 -0.85 -3.06 7.06
C ASP A 154 -2.25 -3.50 7.53
N GLY A 155 -2.39 -4.74 7.99
CA GLY A 155 -3.65 -5.24 8.56
C GLY A 155 -4.10 -6.58 8.02
N ASP A 156 -5.34 -6.95 8.36
CA ASP A 156 -5.92 -8.26 8.04
C ASP A 156 -6.94 -8.09 6.91
N ASN A 157 -6.56 -8.46 5.68
CA ASN A 157 -7.37 -8.20 4.50
C ASN A 157 -7.81 -9.52 3.85
N ALA A 158 -8.94 -9.52 3.14
CA ALA A 158 -9.33 -10.72 2.39
C ALA A 158 -8.62 -10.75 1.03
N LEU A 159 -8.88 -9.78 0.17
CA LEU A 159 -8.29 -9.71 -1.17
C LEU A 159 -7.40 -8.47 -1.30
N VAL A 160 -6.15 -8.66 -1.69
CA VAL A 160 -5.16 -7.58 -1.87
C VAL A 160 -4.56 -7.64 -3.26
N ARG A 161 -4.66 -6.53 -4.01
CA ARG A 161 -4.01 -6.36 -5.31
C ARG A 161 -3.20 -5.08 -5.30
N LEU A 162 -1.89 -5.20 -5.37
CA LEU A 162 -0.98 -4.06 -5.42
C LEU A 162 -0.20 -4.07 -6.73
N ARG A 163 -0.11 -2.91 -7.37
CA ARG A 163 0.66 -2.74 -8.59
C ARG A 163 1.51 -1.49 -8.54
N SER A 164 2.73 -1.58 -9.05
CA SER A 164 3.58 -0.43 -9.28
C SER A 164 4.46 -0.64 -10.51
N ALA A 165 4.89 0.43 -11.17
CA ALA A 165 5.95 0.31 -12.17
C ALA A 165 7.33 0.29 -11.50
N SER A 166 7.65 1.27 -10.62
CA SER A 166 8.96 1.40 -10.00
C SER A 166 8.94 1.52 -8.46
N GLY A 167 7.78 1.78 -7.86
CA GLY A 167 7.65 1.95 -6.40
C GLY A 167 7.72 0.63 -5.64
N THR A 168 8.04 0.73 -4.36
CA THR A 168 8.06 -0.42 -3.45
C THR A 168 6.64 -0.81 -3.04
N LEU A 169 6.33 -2.10 -3.12
CA LEU A 169 5.08 -2.69 -2.64
C LEU A 169 5.35 -3.44 -1.33
N VAL A 170 4.65 -3.06 -0.27
CA VAL A 170 4.80 -3.68 1.07
C VAL A 170 3.44 -4.21 1.53
N LEU A 171 3.40 -5.49 1.90
CA LEU A 171 2.23 -6.12 2.54
C LEU A 171 2.61 -6.69 3.89
N ARG A 172 1.91 -6.27 4.95
CA ARG A 172 2.04 -6.80 6.31
C ARG A 172 0.68 -7.21 6.87
N GLY A 173 0.67 -8.13 7.82
CA GLY A 173 -0.56 -8.61 8.45
C GLY A 173 -1.00 -9.96 7.94
N THR A 174 -2.24 -10.10 7.48
CA THR A 174 -2.77 -11.34 6.88
C THR A 174 -3.53 -11.04 5.59
N ALA A 175 -3.59 -12.00 4.66
CA ALA A 175 -4.49 -11.95 3.52
C ALA A 175 -4.94 -13.37 3.12
N GLU A 176 -6.19 -13.48 2.62
CA GLU A 176 -6.67 -14.72 2.03
C GLU A 176 -6.09 -14.92 0.63
N ASP A 177 -6.03 -13.83 -0.15
CA ASP A 177 -5.46 -13.82 -1.49
C ASP A 177 -4.69 -12.50 -1.73
N ALA A 178 -3.42 -12.60 -2.14
CA ALA A 178 -2.57 -11.44 -2.39
C ALA A 178 -1.90 -11.53 -3.76
N THR A 179 -2.06 -10.48 -4.58
CA THR A 179 -1.33 -10.33 -5.84
C THR A 179 -0.55 -9.03 -5.81
N LEU A 180 0.78 -9.12 -5.90
CA LEU A 180 1.68 -7.98 -5.94
C LEU A 180 2.53 -8.04 -7.22
N THR A 181 2.43 -7.02 -8.06
CA THR A 181 3.12 -6.99 -9.36
C THR A 181 3.86 -5.67 -9.53
N THR A 182 5.12 -5.75 -9.91
CA THR A 182 5.95 -4.57 -10.21
C THR A 182 6.82 -4.79 -11.46
N VAL A 183 7.33 -3.71 -12.05
CA VAL A 183 8.31 -3.83 -13.14
C VAL A 183 9.72 -3.77 -12.57
N SER A 184 10.09 -2.69 -11.90
CA SER A 184 11.45 -2.49 -11.36
C SER A 184 11.48 -2.22 -9.84
N GLY A 185 10.32 -2.02 -9.23
CA GLY A 185 10.20 -1.83 -7.78
C GLY A 185 10.44 -3.10 -6.98
N THR A 186 10.55 -2.97 -5.68
CA THR A 186 10.70 -4.10 -4.76
C THR A 186 9.34 -4.58 -4.24
N VAL A 187 9.15 -5.89 -4.18
CA VAL A 187 8.03 -6.51 -3.48
C VAL A 187 8.51 -7.03 -2.13
N ALA A 188 7.92 -6.55 -1.05
CA ALA A 188 8.24 -6.98 0.31
C ALA A 188 6.98 -7.48 1.03
N VAL A 189 6.95 -8.76 1.37
CA VAL A 189 5.86 -9.39 2.10
C VAL A 189 6.36 -9.81 3.47
N GLY A 190 5.77 -9.20 4.51
CA GLY A 190 6.04 -9.50 5.92
C GLY A 190 4.77 -9.94 6.63
N ALA A 191 4.07 -10.94 6.11
CA ALA A 191 2.76 -11.34 6.60
C ALA A 191 2.86 -12.44 7.68
N ARG A 192 1.93 -12.41 8.64
CA ARG A 192 1.80 -13.51 9.62
C ARG A 192 1.30 -14.79 8.96
N ARG A 193 0.35 -14.66 8.03
CA ARG A 193 -0.22 -15.79 7.29
C ARG A 193 -0.85 -15.31 5.98
N LEU A 194 -0.59 -16.06 4.91
CA LEU A 194 -1.27 -15.90 3.63
C LEU A 194 -2.00 -17.19 3.23
N GLY A 195 -3.18 -17.04 2.63
CA GLY A 195 -3.93 -18.13 2.03
C GLY A 195 -3.36 -18.49 0.66
N ARG A 196 -3.26 -17.51 -0.23
CA ARG A 196 -2.68 -17.64 -1.57
C ARG A 196 -1.88 -16.39 -1.90
N GLY A 197 -0.88 -16.55 -2.76
CA GLY A 197 -0.06 -15.42 -3.17
C GLY A 197 0.50 -15.54 -4.58
N ARG A 198 0.47 -14.42 -5.34
CA ARG A 198 1.17 -14.27 -6.60
C ARG A 198 2.01 -13.00 -6.56
N PHE A 199 3.31 -13.17 -6.74
CA PHE A 199 4.30 -12.11 -6.61
C PHE A 199 5.15 -12.06 -7.87
N GLU A 200 5.10 -10.94 -8.58
CA GLU A 200 5.73 -10.81 -9.89
C GLU A 200 6.58 -9.55 -9.96
N SER A 201 7.76 -9.68 -10.57
CA SER A 201 8.62 -8.56 -10.91
C SER A 201 9.33 -8.81 -12.25
N VAL A 202 9.65 -7.76 -12.98
CA VAL A 202 10.56 -7.92 -14.13
C VAL A 202 12.01 -7.85 -13.67
N SER A 203 12.41 -6.79 -12.96
CA SER A 203 13.81 -6.58 -12.54
C SER A 203 13.98 -6.28 -11.05
N GLY A 204 12.91 -5.97 -10.32
CA GLY A 204 12.95 -5.73 -8.88
C GLY A 204 13.01 -7.00 -8.05
N GLY A 205 13.57 -6.92 -6.85
CA GLY A 205 13.63 -8.04 -5.93
C GLY A 205 12.29 -8.38 -5.28
N ILE A 206 12.10 -9.65 -4.95
CA ILE A 206 10.94 -10.14 -4.18
C ILE A 206 11.47 -10.71 -2.87
N SER A 207 11.05 -10.14 -1.74
CA SER A 207 11.33 -10.65 -0.40
C SER A 207 10.04 -11.10 0.26
N PHE A 208 9.99 -12.37 0.62
CA PHE A 208 8.81 -13.00 1.19
C PHE A 208 9.14 -13.62 2.55
N LYS A 209 8.40 -13.18 3.57
CA LYS A 209 8.43 -13.73 4.92
C LYS A 209 7.01 -13.89 5.40
N SER A 210 6.47 -15.12 5.38
CA SER A 210 5.08 -15.37 5.79
C SER A 210 4.87 -16.81 6.24
N GLY A 211 3.91 -16.98 7.16
CA GLY A 211 3.29 -18.27 7.38
C GLY A 211 2.42 -18.66 6.17
N LEU A 212 2.49 -19.92 5.81
CA LEU A 212 1.71 -20.50 4.70
C LEU A 212 0.46 -21.17 5.26
N ALA A 213 -0.70 -20.90 4.65
CA ALA A 213 -1.92 -21.63 5.00
C ALA A 213 -1.90 -23.03 4.39
N PRO A 214 -2.41 -24.06 5.08
CA PRO A 214 -2.65 -25.36 4.48
C PRO A 214 -3.57 -25.25 3.25
N GLY A 215 -3.24 -25.92 2.15
CA GLY A 215 -3.91 -25.80 0.85
C GLY A 215 -3.59 -24.50 0.12
N GLY A 216 -2.63 -23.72 0.63
CA GLY A 216 -2.19 -22.49 -0.01
C GLY A 216 -1.36 -22.74 -1.27
N SER A 217 -1.41 -21.77 -2.21
CA SER A 217 -0.59 -21.79 -3.43
C SER A 217 0.12 -20.45 -3.56
N PHE A 218 1.44 -20.51 -3.72
CA PHE A 218 2.31 -19.34 -3.73
C PHE A 218 3.21 -19.36 -4.97
N THR A 219 3.07 -18.36 -5.82
CA THR A 219 3.84 -18.24 -7.05
C THR A 219 4.69 -16.99 -7.01
N PHE A 220 5.98 -17.14 -7.30
CA PHE A 220 6.96 -16.06 -7.36
C PHE A 220 7.62 -16.09 -8.73
N GLU A 221 7.52 -15.01 -9.48
CA GLU A 221 8.07 -14.92 -10.83
C GLU A 221 8.90 -13.65 -10.98
N SER A 222 10.14 -13.80 -11.47
CA SER A 222 11.00 -12.67 -11.83
C SER A 222 11.73 -12.94 -13.14
N HIS A 223 12.00 -11.89 -13.91
CA HIS A 223 12.88 -12.03 -15.06
C HIS A 223 14.36 -11.91 -14.65
N SER A 224 14.74 -10.87 -13.92
CA SER A 224 16.14 -10.65 -13.52
C SER A 224 16.32 -10.26 -12.05
N GLY A 225 15.24 -10.06 -11.30
CA GLY A 225 15.31 -9.77 -9.87
C GLY A 225 15.52 -11.03 -9.04
N ASP A 226 16.12 -10.84 -7.89
CA ASP A 226 16.33 -11.91 -6.91
C ASP A 226 15.02 -12.21 -6.14
N ILE A 227 14.84 -13.45 -5.74
CA ILE A 227 13.70 -13.93 -4.95
C ILE A 227 14.24 -14.51 -3.65
N GLU A 228 13.85 -13.93 -2.52
CA GLU A 228 14.20 -14.39 -1.19
C GLU A 228 12.96 -14.94 -0.48
N LEU A 229 12.98 -16.23 -0.13
CA LEU A 229 11.92 -16.93 0.56
C LEU A 229 12.36 -17.27 1.99
N ARG A 230 11.78 -16.62 3.00
CA ARG A 230 12.00 -16.86 4.42
C ARG A 230 10.80 -17.61 4.98
N LEU A 231 10.97 -18.91 5.18
CA LEU A 231 9.90 -19.80 5.59
C LEU A 231 10.12 -20.29 7.03
N SER A 232 9.04 -20.64 7.73
CA SER A 232 9.15 -21.27 9.04
C SER A 232 9.91 -22.60 8.93
N PRO A 233 10.81 -22.93 9.87
CA PRO A 233 11.43 -24.27 9.92
C PRO A 233 10.41 -25.41 9.97
N SER A 234 9.21 -25.14 10.50
CA SER A 234 8.09 -26.07 10.59
C SER A 234 7.06 -25.93 9.47
N ALA A 235 7.37 -25.19 8.40
CA ALA A 235 6.42 -25.04 7.29
C ALA A 235 6.13 -26.39 6.64
N ASP A 236 4.83 -26.65 6.42
CA ASP A 236 4.34 -27.82 5.72
C ASP A 236 4.08 -27.45 4.25
N ALA A 237 5.07 -27.67 3.38
CA ALA A 237 5.04 -27.19 2.02
C ALA A 237 5.85 -28.04 1.04
N ALA A 238 5.38 -28.12 -0.20
CA ALA A 238 6.14 -28.54 -1.37
C ALA A 238 6.76 -27.32 -2.05
N LEU A 239 8.06 -27.31 -2.27
CA LEU A 239 8.78 -26.22 -2.92
C LEU A 239 9.34 -26.67 -4.27
N ASP A 240 9.10 -25.88 -5.32
CA ASP A 240 9.69 -26.04 -6.65
C ASP A 240 10.33 -24.71 -7.09
N LEU A 241 11.67 -24.65 -7.00
CA LEU A 241 12.44 -23.45 -7.25
C LEU A 241 13.29 -23.66 -8.51
N THR A 242 13.15 -22.76 -9.51
CA THR A 242 13.84 -22.85 -10.79
C THR A 242 14.50 -21.52 -11.16
N ALA A 243 15.81 -21.49 -11.26
CA ALA A 243 16.59 -20.42 -11.82
C ALA A 243 17.15 -20.85 -13.18
N VAL A 244 16.69 -20.23 -14.28
CA VAL A 244 16.99 -20.69 -15.67
C VAL A 244 18.42 -20.42 -16.08
N GLU A 245 18.91 -19.19 -15.86
CA GLU A 245 20.30 -18.75 -16.09
C GLU A 245 20.92 -18.19 -14.79
N GLY A 246 20.22 -18.34 -13.66
CA GLY A 246 20.61 -17.84 -12.35
C GLY A 246 21.04 -18.95 -11.39
N ARG A 247 20.90 -18.70 -10.11
CA ARG A 247 21.29 -19.63 -9.03
C ARG A 247 20.15 -19.88 -8.06
N VAL A 248 20.18 -21.05 -7.43
CA VAL A 248 19.35 -21.38 -6.27
C VAL A 248 20.29 -21.56 -5.08
N VAL A 249 20.02 -20.86 -3.99
CA VAL A 249 20.75 -20.96 -2.71
C VAL A 249 19.79 -21.59 -1.70
N ASN A 250 20.14 -22.78 -1.20
CA ASN A 250 19.35 -23.51 -0.24
C ASN A 250 20.00 -23.44 1.15
N GLU A 251 19.46 -22.56 2.01
CA GLU A 251 19.81 -22.46 3.43
C GLU A 251 18.67 -22.97 4.33
N TYR A 252 17.68 -23.64 3.72
CA TYR A 252 16.48 -24.15 4.39
C TYR A 252 16.57 -25.62 4.75
N SER A 253 17.35 -26.40 4.00
CA SER A 253 17.49 -27.85 4.19
C SER A 253 18.79 -28.38 3.59
N ASP A 254 19.12 -29.64 3.92
CA ASP A 254 20.29 -30.36 3.35
C ASP A 254 20.03 -30.92 1.94
N GLN A 255 18.84 -30.69 1.36
CA GLN A 255 18.53 -31.13 -0.01
C GLN A 255 19.46 -30.44 -1.01
N PRO A 256 20.18 -31.21 -1.85
CA PRO A 256 21.11 -30.62 -2.82
C PRO A 256 20.38 -29.91 -3.95
N VAL A 257 20.88 -28.73 -4.31
CA VAL A 257 20.52 -28.04 -5.54
C VAL A 257 21.06 -28.80 -6.73
N ARG A 258 20.25 -29.00 -7.76
CA ARG A 258 20.61 -29.75 -8.98
C ARG A 258 20.80 -28.80 -10.16
N ALA A 259 21.61 -29.23 -11.13
CA ALA A 259 21.68 -28.53 -12.42
C ALA A 259 20.32 -28.60 -13.12
N GLY A 260 19.96 -27.49 -13.76
CA GLY A 260 18.75 -27.38 -14.58
C GLY A 260 18.86 -28.18 -15.90
N ARG A 261 17.85 -28.04 -16.77
CA ARG A 261 17.83 -28.73 -18.07
C ARG A 261 19.06 -28.37 -18.89
N ASN A 262 19.68 -29.37 -19.50
CA ASN A 262 20.88 -29.24 -20.33
C ASN A 262 22.10 -28.62 -19.60
N GLY A 263 22.18 -28.77 -18.28
CA GLY A 263 23.25 -28.23 -17.46
C GLY A 263 23.23 -26.71 -17.27
N LYS A 264 22.17 -26.02 -17.72
CA LYS A 264 22.00 -24.59 -17.49
C LYS A 264 21.06 -24.32 -16.31
N GLY A 265 21.40 -23.27 -15.54
CA GLY A 265 20.66 -22.87 -14.37
C GLY A 265 20.64 -23.91 -13.25
N GLN A 266 19.74 -23.71 -12.31
CA GLN A 266 19.64 -24.55 -11.11
C GLN A 266 18.19 -24.79 -10.72
N VAL A 267 17.92 -25.94 -10.13
CA VAL A 267 16.61 -26.33 -9.64
C VAL A 267 16.70 -26.94 -8.22
N LEU A 268 15.69 -26.69 -7.43
CA LEU A 268 15.51 -27.34 -6.12
C LEU A 268 14.05 -27.72 -6.00
N SER A 269 13.80 -29.02 -5.78
CA SER A 269 12.47 -29.51 -5.42
C SER A 269 12.59 -30.21 -4.07
N LEU A 270 11.80 -29.78 -3.11
CA LEU A 270 11.82 -30.35 -1.77
C LEU A 270 10.42 -30.41 -1.16
N PHE A 271 10.21 -31.39 -0.30
CA PHE A 271 9.01 -31.53 0.51
C PHE A 271 9.35 -31.36 1.99
N ARG A 272 8.51 -30.60 2.69
CA ARG A 272 8.54 -30.48 4.15
C ARG A 272 7.16 -30.85 4.69
N GLY A 273 7.11 -31.66 5.75
CA GLY A 273 5.85 -32.17 6.29
C GLY A 273 5.11 -33.06 5.28
N GLN A 274 3.83 -32.79 5.06
CA GLN A 274 2.96 -33.49 4.11
C GLN A 274 2.90 -32.74 2.74
N GLY A 275 3.57 -31.60 2.60
CA GLY A 275 3.45 -30.74 1.41
C GLY A 275 2.10 -30.04 1.32
N ALA A 276 1.56 -29.60 2.46
CA ALA A 276 0.21 -29.03 2.52
C ALA A 276 0.05 -27.70 1.79
N ALA A 277 1.12 -26.98 1.50
CA ALA A 277 1.11 -25.78 0.68
C ALA A 277 2.06 -25.91 -0.50
N ASP A 278 1.70 -25.33 -1.65
CA ASP A 278 2.53 -25.32 -2.84
C ASP A 278 3.27 -23.99 -2.97
N VAL A 279 4.60 -24.05 -3.14
CA VAL A 279 5.48 -22.89 -3.34
C VAL A 279 6.28 -23.06 -4.63
N VAL A 280 5.99 -22.25 -5.62
CA VAL A 280 6.68 -22.23 -6.90
C VAL A 280 7.41 -20.91 -7.07
N ALA A 281 8.74 -20.95 -7.23
CA ALA A 281 9.52 -19.74 -7.52
C ALA A 281 10.35 -19.91 -8.79
N ARG A 282 10.29 -18.94 -9.67
CA ARG A 282 10.99 -18.95 -10.97
C ARG A 282 11.67 -17.62 -11.22
N THR A 283 12.94 -17.66 -11.60
CA THR A 283 13.65 -16.50 -12.14
C THR A 283 14.41 -16.88 -13.41
N PHE A 284 14.54 -15.94 -14.34
CA PHE A 284 15.34 -16.20 -15.52
C PHE A 284 16.83 -15.96 -15.25
N LYS A 285 17.22 -14.80 -14.68
CA LYS A 285 18.63 -14.45 -14.42
C LYS A 285 18.98 -14.21 -12.95
N GLY A 286 18.00 -14.08 -12.06
CA GLY A 286 18.22 -13.75 -10.65
C GLY A 286 18.66 -14.94 -9.81
N THR A 287 18.86 -14.69 -8.53
CA THR A 287 19.11 -15.71 -7.51
C THR A 287 17.81 -16.00 -6.75
N ILE A 288 17.49 -17.27 -6.54
CA ILE A 288 16.44 -17.68 -5.61
C ILE A 288 17.11 -18.20 -4.35
N THR A 289 16.89 -17.52 -3.22
CA THR A 289 17.37 -17.91 -1.91
C THR A 289 16.20 -18.41 -1.07
N VAL A 290 16.30 -19.60 -0.52
CA VAL A 290 15.35 -20.10 0.47
C VAL A 290 16.07 -20.36 1.78
N LEU A 291 15.53 -19.82 2.89
CA LEU A 291 16.13 -19.91 4.21
C LEU A 291 15.08 -20.10 5.31
N ALA A 292 15.51 -20.71 6.41
CA ALA A 292 14.66 -20.92 7.58
C ALA A 292 14.64 -19.66 8.44
N GLN A 293 13.45 -19.17 8.79
CA GLN A 293 13.28 -18.08 9.72
C GLN A 293 11.99 -18.22 10.53
N THR A 294 12.05 -17.96 11.83
CA THR A 294 10.83 -17.90 12.65
C THR A 294 9.89 -16.80 12.14
N ILE A 295 8.66 -17.18 11.89
CA ILE A 295 7.57 -16.26 11.52
C ILE A 295 6.83 -15.89 12.82
N PRO A 296 6.64 -14.61 13.13
CA PRO A 296 6.00 -14.17 14.38
C PRO A 296 4.50 -14.53 14.46
#